data_1d682d39b00e013b1b051c888e0b787e
#
_entry.id   1d682d39b00e013b1b051c888e0b787e
#
_cell.length_a   1.000
_cell.length_b   1.000
_cell.length_c   1.000
_cell.angle_alpha   90.00
_cell.angle_beta   90.00
_cell.angle_gamma   90.00
#
_symmetry.space_group_name_H-M   'P 1'
#
loop_
_entity.id
_entity.type
_entity.pdbx_description
1 polymer ?
#
loop_
_entity_poly.entity_id
_entity_poly.type
_entity_poly.pdbx_seq_one_letter_code
_entity_poly.pdbx_strand_id
1 'polypeptide(L)'
;MTHPRWTRALFSDADLEAIAATVAEAERHTSGEIRVHLERRLPRATDALTRAAQVFTGLKMDATADRNGVLLYLAIESRSLAIVGDRGVHARVGEEYWQQVRDAMVARLRAGASREALVQAVVDVGLVLQKFFPRRPDDRNELSDEVSLGG
;
A
#
# COMPACT_ATOMS: atom_id res chain seq x y z
N MET A 1 -6.24 1.41 -19.57
CA MET A 1 -6.59 2.68 -18.92
C MET A 1 -5.35 3.55 -18.80
N THR A 2 -5.48 4.84 -19.14
CA THR A 2 -4.35 5.78 -19.09
C THR A 2 -4.30 6.43 -17.72
N HIS A 3 -3.11 6.47 -17.11
CA HIS A 3 -2.90 7.10 -15.81
C HIS A 3 -2.34 8.53 -15.99
N PRO A 4 -2.46 9.41 -14.97
CA PRO A 4 -1.92 10.76 -15.06
C PRO A 4 -0.43 10.78 -15.37
N ARG A 5 0.03 11.84 -16.05
CA ARG A 5 1.43 11.94 -16.48
C ARG A 5 2.43 11.95 -15.33
N TRP A 6 2.07 12.50 -14.18
CA TRP A 6 2.98 12.56 -13.04
C TRP A 6 3.35 11.19 -12.49
N THR A 7 2.51 10.15 -12.70
CA THR A 7 2.85 8.79 -12.26
C THR A 7 4.01 8.22 -13.07
N ARG A 8 4.19 8.68 -14.31
CA ARG A 8 5.21 8.16 -15.22
C ARG A 8 6.64 8.52 -14.83
N ALA A 9 6.83 9.41 -13.87
CA ALA A 9 8.16 9.67 -13.32
C ALA A 9 8.79 8.41 -12.73
N LEU A 10 7.97 7.50 -12.17
CA LEU A 10 8.44 6.25 -11.57
C LEU A 10 7.79 5.00 -12.16
N PHE A 11 6.58 5.11 -12.71
CA PHE A 11 5.77 3.95 -13.09
C PHE A 11 5.18 4.12 -14.49
N SER A 12 5.34 3.09 -15.31
CA SER A 12 4.56 2.98 -16.55
C SER A 12 3.13 2.52 -16.22
N ASP A 13 2.22 2.62 -17.19
CA ASP A 13 0.88 2.07 -17.03
C ASP A 13 0.93 0.56 -16.75
N ALA A 14 1.85 -0.15 -17.42
CA ALA A 14 2.04 -1.58 -17.17
C ALA A 14 2.52 -1.86 -15.75
N ASP A 15 3.37 -0.99 -15.19
CA ASP A 15 3.82 -1.12 -13.80
C ASP A 15 2.65 -1.00 -12.82
N LEU A 16 1.78 -0.02 -13.05
CA LEU A 16 0.61 0.19 -12.19
C LEU A 16 -0.37 -0.97 -12.29
N GLU A 17 -0.56 -1.53 -13.47
CA GLU A 17 -1.38 -2.72 -13.66
C GLU A 17 -0.79 -3.93 -12.94
N ALA A 18 0.54 -4.10 -12.99
CA ALA A 18 1.22 -5.18 -12.29
C ALA A 18 1.08 -5.05 -10.77
N ILE A 19 1.17 -3.83 -10.25
CA ILE A 19 0.97 -3.57 -8.82
C ILE A 19 -0.45 -3.94 -8.41
N ALA A 20 -1.46 -3.50 -9.16
CA ALA A 20 -2.86 -3.81 -8.88
C ALA A 20 -3.12 -5.32 -8.94
N ALA A 21 -2.54 -6.03 -9.93
CA ALA A 21 -2.67 -7.47 -10.04
C ALA A 21 -2.02 -8.19 -8.85
N THR A 22 -0.90 -7.68 -8.35
CA THR A 22 -0.23 -8.24 -7.18
C THR A 22 -1.10 -8.06 -5.93
N VAL A 23 -1.73 -6.90 -5.77
CA VAL A 23 -2.68 -6.66 -4.68
C VAL A 23 -3.84 -7.67 -4.74
N ALA A 24 -4.44 -7.83 -5.91
CA ALA A 24 -5.56 -8.75 -6.10
C ALA A 24 -5.16 -10.19 -5.74
N GLU A 25 -3.98 -10.62 -6.20
CA GLU A 25 -3.47 -11.96 -5.88
C GLU A 25 -3.23 -12.16 -4.39
N ALA A 26 -2.62 -11.17 -3.73
CA ALA A 26 -2.36 -11.24 -2.29
C ALA A 26 -3.67 -11.35 -1.50
N GLU A 27 -4.69 -10.58 -1.89
CA GLU A 27 -5.97 -10.57 -1.18
C GLU A 27 -6.79 -11.84 -1.36
N ARG A 28 -6.47 -12.66 -2.35
CA ARG A 28 -7.14 -13.96 -2.52
C ARG A 28 -6.85 -14.93 -1.38
N HIS A 29 -5.79 -14.71 -0.63
CA HIS A 29 -5.32 -15.62 0.43
C HIS A 29 -5.52 -15.08 1.84
N THR A 30 -6.14 -13.92 1.98
CA THR A 30 -6.34 -13.28 3.29
C THR A 30 -7.66 -12.52 3.32
N SER A 31 -8.21 -12.33 4.52
CA SER A 31 -9.33 -11.39 4.73
C SER A 31 -8.83 -9.95 4.85
N GLY A 32 -7.52 -9.72 4.95
CA GLY A 32 -6.94 -8.39 5.02
C GLY A 32 -7.07 -7.62 3.72
N GLU A 33 -7.00 -6.31 3.82
CA GLU A 33 -7.13 -5.41 2.67
C GLU A 33 -5.83 -4.63 2.48
N ILE A 34 -5.35 -4.58 1.23
CA ILE A 34 -4.13 -3.87 0.87
C ILE A 34 -4.48 -2.81 -0.16
N ARG A 35 -3.98 -1.60 0.04
CA ARG A 35 -4.14 -0.55 -0.95
C ARG A 35 -2.82 0.20 -1.14
N VAL A 36 -2.54 0.53 -2.39
CA VAL A 36 -1.42 1.41 -2.76
C VAL A 36 -2.00 2.75 -3.16
N HIS A 37 -1.52 3.83 -2.56
CA HIS A 37 -1.90 5.19 -2.92
C HIS A 37 -0.68 5.96 -3.37
N LEU A 38 -0.74 6.47 -4.60
CA LEU A 38 0.29 7.35 -5.15
C LEU A 38 -0.23 8.77 -5.15
N GLU A 39 0.62 9.70 -4.70
CA GLU A 39 0.30 11.11 -4.68
C GLU A 39 1.39 11.85 -5.45
N ARG A 40 1.03 12.92 -6.13
CA ARG A 40 2.02 13.68 -6.89
C ARG A 40 3.07 14.26 -5.96
N ARG A 41 2.65 14.91 -4.88
CA ARG A 41 3.54 15.47 -3.86
C ARG A 41 2.81 15.60 -2.53
N LEU A 42 3.57 15.70 -1.45
CA LEU A 42 3.01 15.93 -0.12
C LEU A 42 2.33 17.30 -0.07
N PRO A 43 1.16 17.39 0.56
CA PRO A 43 0.57 18.69 0.89
C PRO A 43 1.51 19.50 1.77
N ARG A 44 1.37 20.83 1.75
CA ARG A 44 2.18 21.72 2.56
C ARG A 44 2.06 21.41 4.04
N ALA A 45 3.18 21.54 4.75
CA ALA A 45 3.26 21.45 6.22
C ALA A 45 2.79 20.09 6.78
N THR A 46 2.96 19.00 6.00
CA THR A 46 2.66 17.68 6.51
C THR A 46 3.79 16.70 6.13
N ASP A 47 3.92 15.63 6.90
CA ASP A 47 4.87 14.56 6.58
C ASP A 47 4.13 13.36 5.97
N ALA A 48 4.91 12.39 5.47
CA ALA A 48 4.35 11.24 4.76
C ALA A 48 3.43 10.40 5.67
N LEU A 49 3.82 10.18 6.91
CA LEU A 49 3.02 9.35 7.82
C LEU A 49 1.70 10.01 8.17
N THR A 50 1.72 11.31 8.49
CA THR A 50 0.49 12.06 8.78
C THR A 50 -0.44 12.07 7.58
N ARG A 51 0.13 12.34 6.39
CA ARG A 51 -0.67 12.34 5.17
C ARG A 51 -1.24 10.97 4.85
N ALA A 52 -0.43 9.91 5.00
CA ALA A 52 -0.89 8.54 4.77
C ALA A 52 -2.05 8.17 5.70
N ALA A 53 -1.99 8.59 6.97
CA ALA A 53 -3.09 8.36 7.91
C ALA A 53 -4.38 9.06 7.47
N GLN A 54 -4.28 10.28 6.93
CA GLN A 54 -5.43 11.00 6.39
C GLN A 54 -6.02 10.27 5.18
N VAL A 55 -5.17 9.80 4.27
CA VAL A 55 -5.60 9.03 3.09
C VAL A 55 -6.26 7.72 3.53
N PHE A 56 -5.69 7.04 4.50
CA PHE A 56 -6.22 5.79 5.05
C PHE A 56 -7.68 5.99 5.51
N THR A 57 -7.92 7.00 6.32
CA THR A 57 -9.27 7.31 6.79
C THR A 57 -10.18 7.78 5.65
N GLY A 58 -9.66 8.61 4.76
CA GLY A 58 -10.43 9.12 3.61
C GLY A 58 -10.87 8.02 2.65
N LEU A 59 -10.09 6.96 2.50
CA LEU A 59 -10.44 5.78 1.70
C LEU A 59 -11.29 4.77 2.48
N LYS A 60 -11.64 5.08 3.73
CA LYS A 60 -12.45 4.22 4.61
C LYS A 60 -11.79 2.87 4.90
N MET A 61 -10.47 2.85 4.93
CA MET A 61 -9.73 1.62 5.19
C MET A 61 -9.85 1.15 6.65
N ASP A 62 -10.28 2.04 7.55
CA ASP A 62 -10.58 1.72 8.94
C ASP A 62 -11.96 1.06 9.12
N ALA A 63 -12.72 0.88 8.05
CA ALA A 63 -14.06 0.29 8.10
C ALA A 63 -14.08 -1.23 7.94
N THR A 64 -12.91 -1.89 7.90
CA THR A 64 -12.87 -3.36 7.80
C THR A 64 -13.21 -4.01 9.15
N ALA A 65 -13.86 -5.17 9.11
CA ALA A 65 -14.33 -5.86 10.30
C ALA A 65 -13.20 -6.20 11.29
N ASP A 66 -12.05 -6.66 10.78
CA ASP A 66 -10.92 -7.11 11.60
C ASP A 66 -9.86 -6.04 11.80
N ARG A 67 -10.11 -4.81 11.34
CA ARG A 67 -9.15 -3.71 11.40
C ARG A 67 -7.78 -4.14 10.84
N ASN A 68 -7.80 -4.77 9.66
CA ASN A 68 -6.65 -5.37 9.00
C ASN A 68 -6.30 -4.74 7.66
N GLY A 69 -6.67 -3.48 7.46
CA GLY A 69 -6.26 -2.72 6.27
C GLY A 69 -4.81 -2.27 6.36
N VAL A 70 -4.11 -2.29 5.22
CA VAL A 70 -2.74 -1.80 5.10
C VAL A 70 -2.66 -0.87 3.89
N LEU A 71 -2.16 0.34 4.11
CA LEU A 71 -1.95 1.32 3.06
C LEU A 71 -0.46 1.52 2.83
N LEU A 72 -0.05 1.39 1.56
CA LEU A 72 1.29 1.77 1.11
C LEU A 72 1.15 3.13 0.41
N TYR A 73 1.78 4.16 0.96
CA TYR A 73 1.68 5.53 0.48
C TYR A 73 3.01 6.00 -0.11
N LEU A 74 2.97 6.60 -1.29
CA LEU A 74 4.16 7.16 -1.94
C LEU A 74 3.81 8.50 -2.59
N ALA A 75 4.50 9.57 -2.18
CA ALA A 75 4.45 10.88 -2.82
C ALA A 75 5.64 10.99 -3.76
N ILE A 76 5.38 10.92 -5.08
CA ILE A 76 6.42 10.71 -6.09
C ILE A 76 7.39 11.88 -6.16
N GLU A 77 6.88 13.10 -6.35
CA GLU A 77 7.75 14.28 -6.51
C GLU A 77 8.44 14.67 -5.20
N SER A 78 7.81 14.38 -4.06
CA SER A 78 8.38 14.65 -2.74
C SER A 78 9.35 13.56 -2.28
N ARG A 79 9.42 12.44 -2.98
CA ARG A 79 10.26 11.28 -2.64
C ARG A 79 10.05 10.83 -1.19
N SER A 80 8.78 10.78 -0.78
CA SER A 80 8.41 10.41 0.59
C SER A 80 7.44 9.25 0.54
N LEU A 81 7.58 8.33 1.49
CA LEU A 81 6.67 7.18 1.60
C LEU A 81 6.34 6.89 3.06
N ALA A 82 5.22 6.20 3.25
CA ALA A 82 4.81 5.73 4.57
C ALA A 82 3.94 4.49 4.40
N ILE A 83 3.85 3.71 5.48
CA ILE A 83 2.98 2.55 5.53
C ILE A 83 2.08 2.72 6.75
N VAL A 84 0.78 2.53 6.56
CA VAL A 84 -0.19 2.55 7.66
C VAL A 84 -0.84 1.18 7.74
N GLY A 85 -0.58 0.46 8.83
CA GLY A 85 -1.30 -0.76 9.16
C GLY A 85 -2.33 -0.46 10.23
N ASP A 86 -3.58 -0.89 10.02
CA ASP A 86 -4.61 -0.68 11.01
C ASP A 86 -4.29 -1.44 12.30
N ARG A 87 -4.97 -1.08 13.37
CA ARG A 87 -4.65 -1.60 14.72
C ARG A 87 -4.65 -3.13 14.81
N GLY A 88 -5.54 -3.80 14.06
CA GLY A 88 -5.62 -5.26 14.07
C GLY A 88 -4.37 -5.93 13.53
N VAL A 89 -3.82 -5.43 12.43
CA VAL A 89 -2.59 -5.97 11.85
C VAL A 89 -1.36 -5.46 12.61
N HIS A 90 -1.36 -4.18 12.99
CA HIS A 90 -0.23 -3.60 13.73
C HIS A 90 0.03 -4.33 15.05
N ALA A 91 -1.04 -4.71 15.76
CA ALA A 91 -0.91 -5.48 17.01
C ALA A 91 -0.22 -6.83 16.82
N ARG A 92 -0.27 -7.39 15.62
CA ARG A 92 0.35 -8.69 15.31
C ARG A 92 1.81 -8.57 14.90
N VAL A 93 2.17 -7.50 14.14
CA VAL A 93 3.50 -7.41 13.52
C VAL A 93 4.44 -6.44 14.23
N GLY A 94 3.91 -5.36 14.80
CA GLY A 94 4.73 -4.36 15.51
C GLY A 94 5.43 -3.39 14.58
N GLU A 95 6.00 -2.33 15.18
CA GLU A 95 6.63 -1.23 14.44
C GLU A 95 7.87 -1.67 13.66
N GLU A 96 8.66 -2.57 14.22
CA GLU A 96 9.88 -3.03 13.56
C GLU A 96 9.61 -3.66 12.20
N TYR A 97 8.52 -4.41 12.08
CA TYR A 97 8.11 -5.01 10.81
C TYR A 97 7.89 -3.94 9.74
N TRP A 98 7.12 -2.89 10.09
CA TRP A 98 6.85 -1.80 9.15
C TRP A 98 8.13 -1.07 8.75
N GLN A 99 9.05 -0.90 9.70
CA GLN A 99 10.34 -0.29 9.42
C GLN A 99 11.13 -1.10 8.40
N GLN A 100 11.15 -2.41 8.52
CA GLN A 100 11.84 -3.29 7.58
C GLN A 100 11.24 -3.19 6.18
N VAL A 101 9.92 -3.16 6.07
CA VAL A 101 9.25 -3.04 4.76
C VAL A 101 9.58 -1.68 4.14
N ARG A 102 9.51 -0.59 4.92
CA ARG A 102 9.87 0.75 4.44
C ARG A 102 11.31 0.81 3.94
N ASP A 103 12.25 0.28 4.72
CA ASP A 103 13.66 0.31 4.36
C ASP A 103 13.93 -0.43 3.05
N ALA A 104 13.28 -1.58 2.84
CA ALA A 104 13.40 -2.33 1.60
C ALA A 104 12.81 -1.55 0.41
N MET A 105 11.67 -0.89 0.61
CA MET A 105 11.07 -0.04 -0.43
C MET A 105 12.00 1.11 -0.81
N VAL A 106 12.56 1.80 0.18
CA VAL A 106 13.48 2.92 -0.06
C VAL A 106 14.70 2.45 -0.85
N ALA A 107 15.30 1.31 -0.46
CA ALA A 107 16.48 0.78 -1.13
C ALA A 107 16.18 0.49 -2.61
N ARG A 108 15.04 -0.13 -2.91
CA ARG A 108 14.66 -0.43 -4.29
C ARG A 108 14.34 0.82 -5.09
N LEU A 109 13.67 1.80 -4.49
CA LEU A 109 13.39 3.07 -5.15
C LEU A 109 14.68 3.82 -5.51
N ARG A 110 15.65 3.85 -4.58
CA ARG A 110 16.98 4.46 -4.84
C ARG A 110 17.75 3.75 -5.93
N ALA A 111 17.54 2.46 -6.08
CA ALA A 111 18.18 1.67 -7.14
C ALA A 111 17.48 1.78 -8.49
N GLY A 112 16.41 2.58 -8.59
CA GLY A 112 15.63 2.72 -9.82
C GLY A 112 14.64 1.58 -10.05
N ALA A 113 14.43 0.69 -9.08
CA ALA A 113 13.54 -0.46 -9.19
C ALA A 113 12.16 -0.15 -8.59
N SER A 114 11.48 0.87 -9.13
CA SER A 114 10.24 1.38 -8.57
C SER A 114 9.11 0.35 -8.55
N ARG A 115 8.94 -0.40 -9.65
CA ARG A 115 7.93 -1.45 -9.73
C ARG A 115 8.16 -2.51 -8.66
N GLU A 116 9.40 -3.01 -8.55
CA GLU A 116 9.76 -4.04 -7.59
C GLU A 116 9.60 -3.55 -6.15
N ALA A 117 9.86 -2.27 -5.90
CA ALA A 117 9.67 -1.68 -4.58
C ALA A 117 8.24 -1.88 -4.08
N LEU A 118 7.25 -1.59 -4.93
CA LEU A 118 5.84 -1.73 -4.54
C LEU A 118 5.35 -3.17 -4.66
N VAL A 119 5.70 -3.88 -5.73
CA VAL A 119 5.28 -5.28 -5.90
C VAL A 119 5.79 -6.12 -4.74
N GLN A 120 7.07 -5.99 -4.38
CA GLN A 120 7.63 -6.80 -3.30
C GLN A 120 7.04 -6.43 -1.93
N ALA A 121 6.78 -5.15 -1.70
CA ALA A 121 6.12 -4.73 -0.46
C ALA A 121 4.72 -5.33 -0.34
N VAL A 122 3.96 -5.35 -1.43
CA VAL A 122 2.62 -5.98 -1.45
C VAL A 122 2.73 -7.48 -1.16
N VAL A 123 3.70 -8.16 -1.77
CA VAL A 123 3.90 -9.60 -1.53
C VAL A 123 4.24 -9.85 -0.06
N ASP A 124 5.16 -9.08 0.50
CA ASP A 124 5.58 -9.26 1.91
C ASP A 124 4.43 -9.02 2.87
N VAL A 125 3.69 -7.93 2.68
CA VAL A 125 2.53 -7.60 3.51
C VAL A 125 1.44 -8.67 3.33
N GLY A 126 1.24 -9.13 2.10
CA GLY A 126 0.26 -10.18 1.81
C GLY A 126 0.54 -11.49 2.57
N LEU A 127 1.82 -11.89 2.65
CA LEU A 127 2.21 -13.09 3.39
C LEU A 127 1.93 -12.98 4.89
N VAL A 128 2.20 -11.81 5.46
CA VAL A 128 1.91 -11.54 6.88
C VAL A 128 0.41 -11.55 7.13
N LEU A 129 -0.37 -10.92 6.25
CA LEU A 129 -1.83 -10.92 6.38
C LEU A 129 -2.38 -12.33 6.24
N GLN A 130 -1.86 -13.13 5.32
CA GLN A 130 -2.28 -14.52 5.18
C GLN A 130 -2.01 -15.32 6.47
N LYS A 131 -0.90 -15.06 7.14
CA LYS A 131 -0.53 -15.74 8.37
C LYS A 131 -1.50 -15.43 9.52
N PHE A 132 -1.85 -14.16 9.70
CA PHE A 132 -2.65 -13.72 10.85
C PHE A 132 -4.13 -13.53 10.54
N PHE A 133 -4.48 -13.34 9.28
CA PHE A 133 -5.86 -13.11 8.83
C PHE A 133 -6.12 -13.95 7.58
N PRO A 134 -6.13 -15.29 7.69
CA PRO A 134 -6.36 -16.15 6.53
C PRO A 134 -7.75 -15.93 5.95
N ARG A 135 -7.89 -16.18 4.64
CA ARG A 135 -9.16 -16.04 3.97
C ARG A 135 -10.18 -17.05 4.49
N ARG A 136 -11.39 -16.55 4.76
CA ARG A 136 -12.52 -17.39 5.16
C ARG A 136 -13.45 -17.60 3.96
N PRO A 137 -14.23 -18.70 3.93
CA PRO A 137 -15.09 -19.00 2.77
C PRO A 137 -16.11 -17.90 2.41
N ASP A 138 -16.53 -17.09 3.39
CA ASP A 138 -17.49 -16.02 3.21
C ASP A 138 -16.86 -14.64 3.07
N ASP A 139 -15.55 -14.56 2.99
CA ASP A 139 -14.85 -13.27 2.87
C ASP A 139 -15.13 -12.61 1.52
N ARG A 140 -15.25 -11.29 1.56
CA ARG A 140 -15.45 -10.45 0.39
C ARG A 140 -14.33 -9.42 0.32
N ASN A 141 -14.06 -8.98 -0.89
CA ASN A 141 -13.14 -7.86 -1.08
C ASN A 141 -13.89 -6.58 -0.72
N GLU A 142 -13.56 -5.99 0.43
CA GLU A 142 -14.25 -4.82 0.97
C GLU A 142 -13.78 -3.50 0.35
N LEU A 143 -12.59 -3.48 -0.24
CA LEU A 143 -11.97 -2.29 -0.83
C LEU A 143 -11.50 -2.59 -2.24
N SER A 144 -11.32 -1.54 -3.05
CA SER A 144 -10.83 -1.68 -4.42
C SER A 144 -9.38 -2.15 -4.45
N ASP A 145 -9.04 -3.04 -5.39
CA ASP A 145 -7.67 -3.50 -5.63
C ASP A 145 -6.87 -2.53 -6.50
N GLU A 146 -7.54 -1.60 -7.16
CA GLU A 146 -6.88 -0.65 -8.02
C GLU A 146 -5.97 0.29 -7.24
N VAL A 147 -4.88 0.72 -7.88
CA VAL A 147 -4.00 1.74 -7.30
C VAL A 147 -4.78 3.04 -7.15
N SER A 148 -4.76 3.60 -5.95
CA SER A 148 -5.42 4.88 -5.67
C SER A 148 -4.48 6.03 -6.01
N LEU A 149 -5.00 7.08 -6.62
CA LEU A 149 -4.21 8.20 -7.10
C LEU A 149 -4.67 9.53 -6.49
N GLY A 150 -3.71 10.35 -6.06
CA GLY A 150 -3.92 11.71 -5.58
C GLY A 150 -3.09 12.70 -6.39
N GLY A 151 -3.77 13.65 -7.06
CA GLY A 151 -3.14 14.63 -7.95
C GLY A 151 -2.54 15.86 -7.27
#